data_ee87dffafe70083b0cdfcff725edae2d
#
_entry.id   ee87dffafe70083b0cdfcff725edae2d
#
_cell.length_a   1.000
_cell.length_b   1.000
_cell.length_c   1.000
_cell.angle_alpha   90.00
_cell.angle_beta   90.00
_cell.angle_gamma   90.00
#
_symmetry.space_group_name_H-M   'P 1'
#
loop_
_entity.id
_entity.type
_entity.pdbx_description
1 polymer ?
#
loop_
_entity_poly.entity_id
_entity_poly.type
_entity_poly.pdbx_seq_one_letter_code
_entity_poly.pdbx_strand_id
1 'polypeptide(L)'
;VNQPNVESADAKRYAEIAYSKAEQMKLLVDDLFEYTTTRPNGAPLRLNDIPIVNFLEQVAADFELEAQKRKMAIEVLPNNRDVVHELDAEKMVRVINNLLSNAIKYGYEDSVITMEVLKNDGVITIAVRNAGDPISKEVLEQLFARFYRAEASRSKETGGTGLGLAIAENIVQSHGGMMYAESENGQTSFYVCLPEENQGSIKKFKEKLK
;
A
#
# COMPACT_ATOMS: atom_id res chain seq x y z
N VAL A 1 13.00 -30.89 -44.84
CA VAL A 1 13.40 -29.80 -43.95
C VAL A 1 12.27 -29.61 -42.97
N ASN A 2 12.41 -30.19 -41.76
CA ASN A 2 11.46 -30.06 -40.64
C ASN A 2 11.48 -28.63 -40.11
N GLN A 3 10.33 -28.02 -39.99
CA GLN A 3 10.09 -26.84 -39.13
C GLN A 3 9.43 -27.28 -37.79
N PRO A 4 10.22 -27.70 -36.78
CA PRO A 4 9.63 -28.05 -35.46
C PRO A 4 9.65 -26.89 -34.46
N ASN A 5 10.14 -25.70 -34.83
CA ASN A 5 10.49 -24.68 -33.84
C ASN A 5 9.44 -23.58 -33.61
N VAL A 6 8.53 -23.33 -34.54
CA VAL A 6 7.55 -22.25 -34.43
C VAL A 6 6.37 -22.68 -33.52
N GLU A 7 5.85 -23.88 -33.72
CA GLU A 7 4.78 -24.43 -32.86
C GLU A 7 5.21 -24.59 -31.39
N SER A 8 6.46 -24.96 -31.13
CA SER A 8 7.01 -25.08 -29.78
C SER A 8 7.20 -23.72 -29.10
N ALA A 9 7.59 -22.67 -29.84
CA ALA A 9 7.74 -21.32 -29.33
C ALA A 9 6.39 -20.69 -28.99
N ASP A 10 5.40 -20.89 -29.83
CA ASP A 10 4.03 -20.39 -29.59
C ASP A 10 3.38 -21.14 -28.43
N ALA A 11 3.55 -22.44 -28.31
CA ALA A 11 3.06 -23.22 -27.18
C ALA A 11 3.67 -22.76 -25.85
N LYS A 12 4.98 -22.48 -25.84
CA LYS A 12 5.66 -21.92 -24.65
C LYS A 12 5.11 -20.55 -24.29
N ARG A 13 4.96 -19.67 -25.26
CA ARG A 13 4.38 -18.32 -25.07
C ARG A 13 2.96 -18.38 -24.50
N TYR A 14 2.10 -19.27 -25.03
CA TYR A 14 0.73 -19.44 -24.51
C TYR A 14 0.73 -20.02 -23.11
N ALA A 15 1.63 -20.95 -22.78
CA ALA A 15 1.80 -21.47 -21.43
C ALA A 15 2.23 -20.39 -20.44
N GLU A 16 3.18 -19.52 -20.80
CA GLU A 16 3.61 -18.39 -19.99
C GLU A 16 2.47 -17.37 -19.76
N ILE A 17 1.68 -17.07 -20.80
CA ILE A 17 0.50 -16.22 -20.67
C ILE A 17 -0.53 -16.85 -19.75
N ALA A 18 -0.82 -18.15 -19.92
CA ALA A 18 -1.79 -18.85 -19.09
C ALA A 18 -1.35 -18.90 -17.63
N TYR A 19 -0.08 -19.18 -17.38
CA TYR A 19 0.51 -19.14 -16.03
C TYR A 19 0.39 -17.76 -15.39
N SER A 20 0.78 -16.71 -16.11
CA SER A 20 0.66 -15.33 -15.63
C SER A 20 -0.81 -14.97 -15.30
N LYS A 21 -1.78 -15.43 -16.10
CA LYS A 21 -3.21 -15.21 -15.82
C LYS A 21 -3.70 -16.00 -14.63
N ALA A 22 -3.23 -17.24 -14.44
CA ALA A 22 -3.56 -18.04 -13.26
C ALA A 22 -3.03 -17.38 -11.97
N GLU A 23 -1.79 -16.90 -11.97
CA GLU A 23 -1.22 -16.14 -10.85
C GLU A 23 -2.03 -14.85 -10.55
N GLN A 24 -2.43 -14.10 -11.58
CA GLN A 24 -3.29 -12.93 -11.41
C GLN A 24 -4.65 -13.28 -10.79
N MET A 25 -5.27 -14.39 -11.23
CA MET A 25 -6.53 -14.88 -10.65
C MET A 25 -6.35 -15.31 -9.20
N LYS A 26 -5.26 -15.99 -8.87
CA LYS A 26 -4.94 -16.38 -7.49
C LYS A 26 -4.87 -15.14 -6.59
N LEU A 27 -4.10 -14.12 -6.99
CA LEU A 27 -4.00 -12.86 -6.24
C LEU A 27 -5.36 -12.18 -6.06
N LEU A 28 -6.22 -12.20 -7.08
CA LEU A 28 -7.58 -11.65 -6.98
C LEU A 28 -8.44 -12.39 -5.94
N VAL A 29 -8.35 -13.74 -5.91
CA VAL A 29 -9.10 -14.57 -4.96
C VAL A 29 -8.57 -14.32 -3.54
N ASP A 30 -7.25 -14.30 -3.35
CA ASP A 30 -6.61 -14.05 -2.07
C ASP A 30 -6.98 -12.65 -1.53
N ASP A 31 -6.89 -11.61 -2.35
CA ASP A 31 -7.29 -10.25 -2.00
C ASP A 31 -8.80 -10.15 -1.69
N LEU A 32 -9.65 -10.84 -2.45
CA LEU A 32 -11.09 -10.84 -2.20
C LEU A 32 -11.42 -11.53 -0.87
N PHE A 33 -10.77 -12.65 -0.58
CA PHE A 33 -10.92 -13.36 0.70
C PHE A 33 -10.46 -12.45 1.85
N GLU A 34 -9.29 -11.85 1.74
CA GLU A 34 -8.76 -10.92 2.73
C GLU A 34 -9.69 -9.72 2.93
N TYR A 35 -10.16 -9.10 1.82
CA TYR A 35 -11.12 -8.01 1.90
C TYR A 35 -12.40 -8.38 2.68
N THR A 36 -12.90 -9.61 2.51
CA THR A 36 -14.12 -10.06 3.21
C THR A 36 -13.88 -10.33 4.69
N THR A 37 -12.68 -10.74 5.07
CA THR A 37 -12.30 -11.07 6.45
C THR A 37 -11.77 -9.87 7.26
N THR A 38 -11.31 -8.80 6.59
CA THR A 38 -10.76 -7.59 7.24
C THR A 38 -11.79 -6.47 7.43
N ARG A 39 -13.09 -6.74 7.31
CA ARG A 39 -14.14 -5.72 7.55
C ARG A 39 -14.06 -5.17 8.97
N PRO A 40 -14.36 -3.86 9.18
CA PRO A 40 -14.60 -3.31 10.51
C PRO A 40 -15.73 -4.11 11.17
N ASN A 41 -15.50 -4.85 12.21
CA ASN A 41 -16.32 -5.87 12.89
C ASN A 41 -16.03 -7.33 12.47
N GLY A 42 -14.90 -7.59 11.80
CA GLY A 42 -14.41 -8.94 11.47
C GLY A 42 -13.74 -9.63 12.66
N ALA A 43 -12.74 -10.47 12.39
CA ALA A 43 -11.96 -11.14 13.42
C ALA A 43 -11.31 -10.12 14.38
N PRO A 44 -11.25 -10.41 15.70
CA PRO A 44 -10.61 -9.53 16.66
C PRO A 44 -9.14 -9.30 16.31
N LEU A 45 -8.65 -8.08 16.52
CA LEU A 45 -7.25 -7.72 16.34
C LEU A 45 -6.39 -8.36 17.43
N ARG A 46 -5.18 -8.78 17.06
CA ARG A 46 -4.14 -9.22 18.00
C ARG A 46 -3.21 -8.05 18.29
N LEU A 47 -3.65 -7.16 19.17
CA LEU A 47 -2.92 -5.94 19.49
C LEU A 47 -1.70 -6.26 20.35
N ASN A 48 -0.56 -5.64 20.01
CA ASN A 48 0.68 -5.66 20.76
C ASN A 48 1.33 -4.27 20.69
N ASP A 49 2.13 -3.94 21.69
CA ASP A 49 2.95 -2.72 21.72
C ASP A 49 4.06 -2.82 20.67
N ILE A 50 3.99 -2.03 19.62
CA ILE A 50 4.92 -2.05 18.50
C ILE A 50 5.69 -0.74 18.41
N PRO A 51 7.04 -0.76 18.45
CA PRO A 51 7.88 0.39 18.11
C PRO A 51 7.75 0.70 16.62
N ILE A 52 7.01 1.77 16.28
CA ILE A 52 6.53 2.02 14.91
C ILE A 52 7.69 2.22 13.93
N VAL A 53 8.72 2.98 14.30
CA VAL A 53 9.86 3.22 13.38
C VAL A 53 10.61 1.93 13.08
N ASN A 54 10.88 1.10 14.10
CA ASN A 54 11.56 -0.19 13.90
C ASN A 54 10.71 -1.15 13.05
N PHE A 55 9.40 -1.14 13.25
CA PHE A 55 8.46 -1.90 12.43
C PHE A 55 8.54 -1.47 10.95
N LEU A 56 8.55 -0.16 10.68
CA LEU A 56 8.67 0.36 9.30
C LEU A 56 10.04 0.02 8.68
N GLU A 57 11.13 0.09 9.44
CA GLU A 57 12.47 -0.30 8.98
C GLU A 57 12.51 -1.78 8.57
N GLN A 58 11.87 -2.67 9.34
CA GLN A 58 11.78 -4.10 9.00
C GLN A 58 10.99 -4.35 7.71
N VAL A 59 9.82 -3.71 7.59
CA VAL A 59 9.00 -3.86 6.37
C VAL A 59 9.69 -3.25 5.15
N ALA A 60 10.40 -2.11 5.30
CA ALA A 60 11.15 -1.48 4.22
C ALA A 60 12.23 -2.41 3.65
N ALA A 61 12.95 -3.13 4.52
CA ALA A 61 14.01 -4.06 4.13
C ALA A 61 13.52 -5.15 3.15
N ASP A 62 12.27 -5.61 3.29
CA ASP A 62 11.69 -6.62 2.39
C ASP A 62 11.48 -6.08 0.96
N PHE A 63 11.40 -4.76 0.80
CA PHE A 63 11.17 -4.10 -0.50
C PHE A 63 12.45 -3.55 -1.16
N GLU A 64 13.59 -3.59 -0.49
CA GLU A 64 14.83 -3.00 -1.02
C GLU A 64 15.21 -3.53 -2.41
N LEU A 65 15.14 -4.86 -2.61
CA LEU A 65 15.48 -5.49 -3.90
C LEU A 65 14.50 -5.09 -5.01
N GLU A 66 13.22 -4.90 -4.69
CA GLU A 66 12.22 -4.49 -5.66
C GLU A 66 12.40 -3.02 -6.03
N ALA A 67 12.66 -2.15 -5.07
CA ALA A 67 12.95 -0.74 -5.28
C ALA A 67 14.22 -0.55 -6.11
N GLN A 68 15.30 -1.30 -5.81
CA GLN A 68 16.58 -1.26 -6.55
C GLN A 68 16.43 -1.62 -8.03
N LYS A 69 15.51 -2.55 -8.40
CA LYS A 69 15.24 -2.87 -9.82
C LYS A 69 14.76 -1.65 -10.61
N ARG A 70 14.15 -0.68 -9.95
CA ARG A 70 13.73 0.61 -10.50
C ARG A 70 14.65 1.76 -10.09
N LYS A 71 15.83 1.45 -9.56
CA LYS A 71 16.81 2.42 -9.06
C LYS A 71 16.24 3.37 -8.01
N MET A 72 15.25 2.91 -7.26
CA MET A 72 14.65 3.65 -6.16
C MET A 72 15.31 3.24 -4.85
N ALA A 73 15.34 4.17 -3.87
CA ALA A 73 15.71 3.89 -2.50
C ALA A 73 14.47 4.02 -1.60
N ILE A 74 14.48 3.32 -0.45
CA ILE A 74 13.46 3.46 0.59
C ILE A 74 14.15 4.00 1.83
N GLU A 75 13.66 5.11 2.37
CA GLU A 75 14.20 5.74 3.57
C GLU A 75 13.13 5.86 4.65
N VAL A 76 13.41 5.33 5.83
CA VAL A 76 12.61 5.56 7.03
C VAL A 76 13.24 6.70 7.80
N LEU A 77 12.51 7.83 7.91
CA LEU A 77 13.04 9.00 8.60
C LEU A 77 13.11 8.72 10.12
N PRO A 78 14.23 9.05 10.79
CA PRO A 78 14.48 8.65 12.17
C PRO A 78 13.71 9.50 13.21
N ASN A 79 12.71 10.24 12.80
CA ASN A 79 11.88 11.07 13.68
C ASN A 79 10.98 10.18 14.53
N ASN A 80 10.75 10.59 15.79
CA ASN A 80 9.81 9.92 16.70
C ASN A 80 10.11 8.42 16.92
N ARG A 81 11.39 8.04 17.07
CA ARG A 81 11.81 6.64 17.31
C ARG A 81 11.20 6.01 18.56
N ASP A 82 10.85 6.81 19.55
CA ASP A 82 10.27 6.35 20.82
C ASP A 82 8.76 6.09 20.74
N VAL A 83 8.14 6.28 19.55
CA VAL A 83 6.72 6.04 19.38
C VAL A 83 6.45 4.54 19.38
N VAL A 84 5.75 4.10 20.42
CA VAL A 84 5.18 2.76 20.54
C VAL A 84 3.66 2.88 20.45
N HIS A 85 3.02 1.95 19.76
CA HIS A 85 1.56 1.94 19.61
C HIS A 85 1.02 0.52 19.59
N GLU A 86 -0.14 0.32 20.21
CA GLU A 86 -0.86 -0.96 20.15
C GLU A 86 -1.45 -1.18 18.77
N LEU A 87 -0.95 -2.20 18.05
CA LEU A 87 -1.49 -2.58 16.75
C LEU A 87 -1.31 -4.08 16.47
N ASP A 88 -2.09 -4.58 15.53
CA ASP A 88 -1.92 -5.91 14.95
C ASP A 88 -0.84 -5.81 13.86
N ALA A 89 0.39 -6.21 14.22
CA ALA A 89 1.55 -6.08 13.34
C ALA A 89 1.37 -6.85 12.02
N GLU A 90 0.78 -8.06 12.05
CA GLU A 90 0.58 -8.88 10.86
C GLU A 90 -0.35 -8.17 9.86
N LYS A 91 -1.45 -7.60 10.35
CA LYS A 91 -2.36 -6.81 9.51
C LYS A 91 -1.73 -5.50 9.04
N MET A 92 -0.97 -4.82 9.92
CA MET A 92 -0.33 -3.56 9.56
C MET A 92 0.80 -3.74 8.54
N VAL A 93 1.55 -4.86 8.56
CA VAL A 93 2.47 -5.23 7.47
C VAL A 93 1.75 -5.19 6.13
N ARG A 94 0.52 -5.71 6.05
CA ARG A 94 -0.26 -5.70 4.80
C ARG A 94 -0.60 -4.28 4.32
N VAL A 95 -0.89 -3.36 5.26
CA VAL A 95 -1.11 -1.94 4.95
C VAL A 95 0.14 -1.34 4.32
N ILE A 96 1.29 -1.47 4.99
CA ILE A 96 2.54 -0.87 4.52
C ILE A 96 3.00 -1.51 3.20
N ASN A 97 2.86 -2.82 3.04
CA ASN A 97 3.16 -3.52 1.78
C ASN A 97 2.35 -2.97 0.61
N ASN A 98 1.05 -2.70 0.80
CA ASN A 98 0.22 -2.10 -0.24
C ASN A 98 0.70 -0.68 -0.60
N LEU A 99 1.11 0.12 0.38
CA LEU A 99 1.61 1.47 0.15
C LEU A 99 2.97 1.46 -0.54
N LEU A 100 3.93 0.63 -0.09
CA LEU A 100 5.24 0.51 -0.70
C LEU A 100 5.18 -0.05 -2.13
N SER A 101 4.38 -1.10 -2.35
CA SER A 101 4.16 -1.65 -3.69
C SER A 101 3.58 -0.59 -4.64
N ASN A 102 2.64 0.24 -4.19
CA ASN A 102 2.13 1.36 -4.97
C ASN A 102 3.19 2.42 -5.22
N ALA A 103 3.97 2.80 -4.20
CA ALA A 103 5.03 3.78 -4.33
C ALA A 103 6.13 3.34 -5.33
N ILE A 104 6.55 2.08 -5.27
CA ILE A 104 7.50 1.51 -6.23
C ILE A 104 6.89 1.47 -7.64
N LYS A 105 5.64 1.06 -7.77
CA LYS A 105 4.97 0.88 -9.05
C LYS A 105 4.73 2.18 -9.80
N TYR A 106 4.30 3.22 -9.09
CA TYR A 106 3.87 4.49 -9.66
C TYR A 106 4.87 5.64 -9.45
N GLY A 107 5.89 5.42 -8.63
CA GLY A 107 6.96 6.38 -8.43
C GLY A 107 7.89 6.49 -9.64
N TYR A 108 8.58 7.62 -9.76
CA TYR A 108 9.62 7.81 -10.77
C TYR A 108 10.84 6.96 -10.45
N GLU A 109 11.51 6.46 -11.50
CA GLU A 109 12.83 5.85 -11.36
C GLU A 109 13.86 6.87 -10.85
N ASP A 110 14.95 6.37 -10.29
CA ASP A 110 16.01 7.21 -9.69
C ASP A 110 15.51 8.15 -8.59
N SER A 111 14.43 7.77 -7.85
CA SER A 111 13.83 8.56 -6.78
C SER A 111 13.89 7.86 -5.42
N VAL A 112 13.49 8.58 -4.36
CA VAL A 112 13.45 8.05 -3.00
C VAL A 112 11.99 7.97 -2.54
N ILE A 113 11.63 6.80 -1.99
CA ILE A 113 10.38 6.62 -1.24
C ILE A 113 10.71 6.91 0.23
N THR A 114 9.99 7.84 0.85
CA THR A 114 10.19 8.16 2.26
C THR A 114 9.04 7.66 3.12
N MET A 115 9.37 7.10 4.27
CA MET A 115 8.42 6.78 5.33
C MET A 115 8.73 7.61 6.57
N GLU A 116 7.72 8.20 7.16
CA GLU A 116 7.86 9.09 8.32
C GLU A 116 6.77 8.80 9.34
N VAL A 117 7.14 8.86 10.62
CA VAL A 117 6.22 8.80 11.75
C VAL A 117 6.04 10.19 12.33
N LEU A 118 4.81 10.68 12.33
CA LEU A 118 4.41 11.96 12.91
C LEU A 118 3.50 11.70 14.12
N LYS A 119 3.68 12.48 15.17
CA LYS A 119 2.84 12.40 16.36
C LYS A 119 2.31 13.78 16.72
N ASN A 120 1.02 13.98 16.53
CA ASN A 120 0.34 15.25 16.78
C ASN A 120 -1.08 15.04 17.31
N ASP A 121 -1.47 15.83 18.30
CA ASP A 121 -2.85 15.91 18.82
C ASP A 121 -3.48 14.56 19.20
N GLY A 122 -2.68 13.62 19.73
CA GLY A 122 -3.15 12.28 20.11
C GLY A 122 -3.40 11.36 18.90
N VAL A 123 -2.78 11.67 17.76
CA VAL A 123 -2.80 10.85 16.54
C VAL A 123 -1.38 10.54 16.11
N ILE A 124 -1.10 9.27 15.88
CA ILE A 124 0.12 8.80 15.23
C ILE A 124 -0.18 8.67 13.74
N THR A 125 0.62 9.34 12.91
CA THR A 125 0.47 9.30 11.46
C THR A 125 1.71 8.68 10.84
N ILE A 126 1.52 7.60 10.07
CA ILE A 126 2.56 7.04 9.19
C ILE A 126 2.32 7.64 7.81
N ALA A 127 3.32 8.36 7.29
CA ALA A 127 3.30 8.92 5.95
C ALA A 127 4.25 8.13 5.04
N VAL A 128 3.75 7.69 3.88
CA VAL A 128 4.55 7.08 2.81
C VAL A 128 4.48 7.98 1.60
N ARG A 129 5.63 8.47 1.13
CA ARG A 129 5.72 9.47 0.05
C ARG A 129 6.61 8.98 -1.07
N ASN A 130 6.21 9.24 -2.30
CA ASN A 130 7.02 9.02 -3.50
C ASN A 130 6.86 10.17 -4.51
N ALA A 131 7.90 10.44 -5.27
CA ALA A 131 7.79 11.29 -6.47
C ALA A 131 7.04 10.52 -7.56
N GLY A 132 6.17 11.20 -8.31
CA GLY A 132 5.38 10.58 -9.37
C GLY A 132 4.51 11.58 -10.11
N ASP A 133 3.76 11.09 -11.11
CA ASP A 133 2.80 11.92 -11.83
C ASP A 133 1.71 12.44 -10.88
N PRO A 134 1.25 13.68 -11.08
CA PRO A 134 0.20 14.26 -10.25
C PRO A 134 -1.11 13.49 -10.41
N ILE A 135 -1.77 13.25 -9.28
CA ILE A 135 -3.07 12.58 -9.22
C ILE A 135 -4.15 13.65 -9.05
N SER A 136 -5.18 13.65 -9.92
CA SER A 136 -6.26 14.62 -9.80
C SER A 136 -7.12 14.37 -8.56
N LYS A 137 -7.83 15.40 -8.08
CA LYS A 137 -8.70 15.29 -6.89
C LYS A 137 -9.77 14.23 -7.06
N GLU A 138 -10.36 14.14 -8.24
CA GLU A 138 -11.40 13.14 -8.57
C GLU A 138 -10.86 11.72 -8.45
N VAL A 139 -9.60 11.49 -8.84
CA VAL A 139 -8.92 10.19 -8.71
C VAL A 139 -8.55 9.93 -7.25
N LEU A 140 -8.03 10.92 -6.52
CA LEU A 140 -7.69 10.79 -5.09
C LEU A 140 -8.89 10.36 -4.25
N GLU A 141 -10.09 10.92 -4.51
CA GLU A 141 -11.33 10.57 -3.82
C GLU A 141 -11.77 9.10 -4.06
N GLN A 142 -11.32 8.50 -5.18
CA GLN A 142 -11.69 7.15 -5.58
C GLN A 142 -10.60 6.10 -5.31
N LEU A 143 -9.39 6.50 -4.89
CA LEU A 143 -8.25 5.58 -4.74
C LEU A 143 -8.53 4.40 -3.79
N PHE A 144 -9.36 4.61 -2.77
CA PHE A 144 -9.73 3.59 -1.78
C PHE A 144 -11.00 2.82 -2.19
N ALA A 145 -11.64 3.18 -3.31
CA ALA A 145 -12.79 2.45 -3.80
C ALA A 145 -12.38 1.06 -4.34
N ARG A 146 -13.23 0.07 -4.10
CA ARG A 146 -13.00 -1.32 -4.50
C ARG A 146 -12.89 -1.43 -6.02
N PHE A 147 -11.92 -2.22 -6.48
CA PHE A 147 -11.66 -2.48 -7.89
C PHE A 147 -11.35 -1.21 -8.71
N TYR A 148 -11.16 -0.07 -8.03
CA TYR A 148 -10.82 1.15 -8.71
C TYR A 148 -9.37 1.10 -9.20
N ARG A 149 -9.18 1.53 -10.43
CA ARG A 149 -7.87 1.72 -11.06
C ARG A 149 -7.96 2.93 -11.97
N ALA A 150 -7.06 3.89 -11.80
CA ALA A 150 -6.97 5.04 -12.70
C ALA A 150 -6.69 4.55 -14.14
N GLU A 151 -7.23 5.24 -15.15
CA GLU A 151 -7.14 4.80 -16.54
C GLU A 151 -5.71 4.61 -17.03
N ALA A 152 -4.80 5.48 -16.63
CA ALA A 152 -3.36 5.37 -16.90
C ALA A 152 -2.72 4.07 -16.35
N SER A 153 -3.30 3.47 -15.30
CA SER A 153 -2.81 2.24 -14.67
C SER A 153 -3.43 0.96 -15.24
N ARG A 154 -4.34 1.07 -16.22
CA ARG A 154 -5.00 -0.07 -16.87
C ARG A 154 -4.13 -0.75 -17.94
N SER A 155 -2.95 -0.19 -18.26
CA SER A 155 -2.00 -0.83 -19.17
C SER A 155 -1.65 -2.24 -18.68
N LYS A 156 -1.51 -3.18 -19.60
CA LYS A 156 -1.38 -4.63 -19.32
C LYS A 156 -0.16 -5.00 -18.46
N GLU A 157 0.81 -4.11 -18.34
CA GLU A 157 2.11 -4.37 -17.68
C GLU A 157 2.11 -4.10 -16.17
N THR A 158 1.21 -3.26 -15.68
CA THR A 158 1.17 -2.86 -14.28
C THR A 158 0.16 -3.64 -13.43
N GLY A 159 0.10 -4.95 -13.51
CA GLY A 159 -0.85 -5.81 -12.78
C GLY A 159 -1.26 -5.27 -11.39
N GLY A 160 -2.47 -5.58 -10.96
CA GLY A 160 -3.01 -5.20 -9.65
C GLY A 160 -4.52 -5.41 -9.63
N THR A 161 -5.04 -5.82 -8.48
CA THR A 161 -6.44 -6.21 -8.30
C THR A 161 -7.39 -5.03 -8.13
N GLY A 162 -6.84 -3.86 -7.73
CA GLY A 162 -7.63 -2.69 -7.31
C GLY A 162 -8.26 -2.87 -5.92
N LEU A 163 -7.84 -3.88 -5.16
CA LEU A 163 -8.33 -4.14 -3.80
C LEU A 163 -7.32 -3.73 -2.72
N GLY A 164 -6.03 -3.61 -3.04
CA GLY A 164 -4.98 -3.39 -2.05
C GLY A 164 -5.22 -2.18 -1.14
N LEU A 165 -5.55 -1.00 -1.70
CA LEU A 165 -5.84 0.19 -0.90
C LEU A 165 -7.15 0.07 -0.11
N ALA A 166 -8.17 -0.59 -0.66
CA ALA A 166 -9.42 -0.86 0.05
C ALA A 166 -9.21 -1.84 1.23
N ILE A 167 -8.34 -2.84 1.07
CA ILE A 167 -7.93 -3.75 2.16
C ILE A 167 -7.16 -2.96 3.22
N ALA A 168 -6.19 -2.14 2.82
CA ALA A 168 -5.42 -1.30 3.73
C ALA A 168 -6.33 -0.37 4.54
N GLU A 169 -7.29 0.29 3.90
CA GLU A 169 -8.28 1.14 4.57
C GLU A 169 -9.12 0.37 5.59
N ASN A 170 -9.64 -0.82 5.24
CA ASN A 170 -10.39 -1.66 6.16
C ASN A 170 -9.57 -2.06 7.40
N ILE A 171 -8.30 -2.42 7.21
CA ILE A 171 -7.39 -2.76 8.30
C ILE A 171 -7.20 -1.56 9.24
N VAL A 172 -6.91 -0.38 8.67
CA VAL A 172 -6.72 0.84 9.45
C VAL A 172 -7.99 1.25 10.17
N GLN A 173 -9.16 1.14 9.53
CA GLN A 173 -10.46 1.37 10.17
C GLN A 173 -10.73 0.39 11.32
N SER A 174 -10.30 -0.87 11.19
CA SER A 174 -10.41 -1.86 12.27
C SER A 174 -9.56 -1.48 13.49
N HIS A 175 -8.46 -0.75 13.30
CA HIS A 175 -7.63 -0.15 14.36
C HIS A 175 -8.19 1.19 14.87
N GLY A 176 -9.40 1.58 14.48
CA GLY A 176 -10.00 2.87 14.84
C GLY A 176 -9.42 4.08 14.11
N GLY A 177 -8.54 3.83 13.13
CA GLY A 177 -7.84 4.84 12.35
C GLY A 177 -8.56 5.30 11.08
N MET A 178 -7.83 6.05 10.27
CA MET A 178 -8.24 6.49 8.93
C MET A 178 -7.07 6.57 7.99
N MET A 179 -7.35 6.47 6.69
CA MET A 179 -6.38 6.74 5.63
C MET A 179 -6.85 7.84 4.70
N TYR A 180 -5.90 8.57 4.14
CA TYR A 180 -6.13 9.52 3.04
C TYR A 180 -4.86 9.65 2.19
N ALA A 181 -4.99 10.30 1.03
CA ALA A 181 -3.87 10.56 0.13
C ALA A 181 -3.91 11.99 -0.39
N GLU A 182 -2.74 12.53 -0.66
CA GLU A 182 -2.52 13.84 -1.28
C GLU A 182 -1.55 13.69 -2.45
N SER A 183 -1.70 14.55 -3.45
CA SER A 183 -0.78 14.61 -4.59
C SER A 183 -0.56 16.07 -4.96
N GLU A 184 0.61 16.58 -4.62
CA GLU A 184 0.99 17.97 -4.87
C GLU A 184 2.47 18.05 -5.27
N ASN A 185 2.80 19.02 -6.12
CA ASN A 185 4.18 19.33 -6.52
C ASN A 185 4.99 18.13 -7.02
N GLY A 186 4.34 17.17 -7.71
CA GLY A 186 5.01 15.97 -8.22
C GLY A 186 5.31 14.91 -7.14
N GLN A 187 4.71 15.02 -5.97
CA GLN A 187 4.80 14.06 -4.88
C GLN A 187 3.42 13.52 -4.54
N THR A 188 3.30 12.21 -4.40
CA THR A 188 2.14 11.53 -3.84
C THR A 188 2.46 11.07 -2.43
N SER A 189 1.55 11.35 -1.50
CA SER A 189 1.67 11.01 -0.08
C SER A 189 0.45 10.24 0.37
N PHE A 190 0.66 9.08 0.97
CA PHE A 190 -0.37 8.30 1.65
C PHE A 190 -0.17 8.43 3.15
N TYR A 191 -1.26 8.64 3.87
CA TYR A 191 -1.26 8.82 5.31
C TYR A 191 -2.13 7.77 5.99
N VAL A 192 -1.56 7.09 6.99
CA VAL A 192 -2.23 6.17 7.90
C VAL A 192 -2.28 6.84 9.27
N CYS A 193 -3.47 7.23 9.71
CA CYS A 193 -3.68 7.94 10.98
C CYS A 193 -4.30 7.02 12.01
N LEU A 194 -3.62 6.82 13.14
CA LEU A 194 -4.02 5.94 14.24
C LEU A 194 -4.23 6.77 15.51
N PRO A 195 -5.36 6.63 16.23
CA PRO A 195 -5.57 7.34 17.51
C PRO A 195 -4.69 6.73 18.60
N GLU A 196 -4.07 7.55 19.47
CA GLU A 196 -3.28 7.04 20.59
C GLU A 196 -4.14 6.38 21.67
N GLU A 197 -5.25 7.01 22.08
CA GLU A 197 -6.06 6.52 23.21
C GLU A 197 -7.59 6.57 22.98
N ASN A 198 -8.10 7.27 21.94
CA ASN A 198 -9.53 7.46 21.77
C ASN A 198 -9.94 7.79 20.33
N GLN A 199 -11.01 7.14 19.84
CA GLN A 199 -11.65 7.47 18.54
C GLN A 199 -12.04 8.96 18.39
N GLY A 200 -12.15 9.70 19.51
CA GLY A 200 -12.39 11.14 19.52
C GLY A 200 -11.29 11.97 18.87
N SER A 201 -10.04 11.53 18.94
CA SER A 201 -8.89 12.22 18.33
C SER A 201 -8.97 12.17 16.79
N ILE A 202 -9.35 11.05 16.22
CA ILE A 202 -9.53 10.89 14.76
C ILE A 202 -10.67 11.77 14.24
N LYS A 203 -11.77 11.91 14.99
CA LYS A 203 -12.89 12.78 14.58
C LYS A 203 -12.47 14.25 14.49
N LYS A 204 -11.76 14.75 15.50
CA LYS A 204 -11.21 16.11 15.52
C LYS A 204 -10.16 16.30 14.40
N PHE A 205 -9.34 15.28 14.15
CA PHE A 205 -8.34 15.31 13.09
C PHE A 205 -8.99 15.39 11.70
N LYS A 206 -10.05 14.62 11.45
CA LYS A 206 -10.85 14.71 10.20
C LYS A 206 -11.43 16.09 9.95
N GLU A 207 -11.85 16.78 10.99
CA GLU A 207 -12.41 18.15 10.88
C GLU A 207 -11.36 19.18 10.48
N LYS A 208 -10.08 18.95 10.84
CA LYS A 208 -8.94 19.83 10.45
C LYS A 208 -8.45 19.62 9.01
N LEU A 209 -8.75 18.45 8.40
CA LEU A 209 -8.38 18.11 7.02
C LEU A 209 -9.40 18.59 5.98
N LYS A 210 -10.55 19.12 6.40
CA LYS A 210 -11.58 19.74 5.54
C LYS A 210 -11.36 21.23 5.36
#